data_ff2b88e921f38b83997424320b2db4a2
#
_entry.id   ff2b88e921f38b83997424320b2db4a2
#
_cell.length_a   1.000
_cell.length_b   1.000
_cell.length_c   1.000
_cell.angle_alpha   90.00
_cell.angle_beta   90.00
_cell.angle_gamma   90.00
#
_symmetry.space_group_name_H-M   'P 1'
#
loop_
_entity.id
_entity.type
_entity.pdbx_description
1 polymer ?
#
loop_
_entity_poly.entity_id
_entity_poly.type
_entity_poly.pdbx_seq_one_letter_code
_entity_poly.pdbx_strand_id
1 'polypeptide(L)'
;MKSGYKILWTDHAISELKETVEYLENNWSEKELRKFSAKLDHTIELISKMPQIFPESIEKKNIRKAVVEKHNNLYYRINKNTIEIVSLFSNRKNPNKKKL
;
A
#
# COMPACT_ATOMS: atom_id res chain seq x y z
N MET A 1 18.69 6.65 -13.09
CA MET A 1 18.14 6.64 -13.11
C MET A 1 17.23 6.55 -12.91
N LYS A 2 16.79 6.82 -12.74
CA LYS A 2 15.91 6.75 -12.50
C LYS A 2 14.99 6.50 -13.19
N SER A 3 14.66 6.13 -13.34
CA SER A 3 13.71 5.77 -14.16
C SER A 3 12.61 5.24 -13.47
N GLY A 4 11.62 5.38 -13.40
CA GLY A 4 10.50 4.93 -12.68
C GLY A 4 9.53 6.05 -12.57
N TYR A 5 8.36 5.73 -12.11
CA TYR A 5 7.31 6.70 -11.91
C TYR A 5 7.52 7.38 -10.57
N LYS A 6 7.06 8.62 -10.49
CA LYS A 6 7.09 9.34 -9.24
C LYS A 6 5.99 8.79 -8.33
N ILE A 7 6.29 8.59 -7.07
CA ILE A 7 5.32 8.07 -6.10
C ILE A 7 4.80 9.21 -5.26
N LEU A 8 3.48 9.31 -5.18
CA LEU A 8 2.83 10.34 -4.40
C LEU A 8 1.81 9.68 -3.46
N TRP A 9 1.94 9.96 -2.18
CA TRP A 9 0.99 9.43 -1.19
C TRP A 9 -0.09 10.46 -0.92
N THR A 10 -1.34 10.05 -0.99
CA THR A 10 -2.42 10.94 -0.59
C THR A 10 -2.44 11.07 0.93
N ASP A 11 -3.09 12.12 1.42
CA ASP A 11 -3.20 12.32 2.86
C ASP A 11 -3.90 11.14 3.52
N HIS A 12 -4.92 10.62 2.87
CA HIS A 12 -5.63 9.47 3.40
C HIS A 12 -4.71 8.25 3.55
N ALA A 13 -3.90 8.00 2.52
CA ALA A 13 -2.99 6.86 2.55
C ALA A 13 -1.93 7.03 3.62
N ILE A 14 -1.43 8.25 3.80
CA ILE A 14 -0.44 8.51 4.84
C ILE A 14 -1.06 8.26 6.21
N SER A 15 -2.29 8.69 6.40
CA SER A 15 -2.99 8.47 7.65
C SER A 15 -3.13 6.98 7.94
N GLU A 16 -3.48 6.22 6.94
CA GLU A 16 -3.62 4.77 7.12
C GLU A 16 -2.28 4.11 7.40
N LEU A 17 -1.23 4.61 6.77
CA LEU A 17 0.11 4.08 7.03
C LEU A 17 0.49 4.30 8.49
N LYS A 18 0.23 5.50 9.00
CA LYS A 18 0.54 5.81 10.39
C LYS A 18 -0.22 4.90 11.34
N GLU A 19 -1.50 4.69 11.06
CA GLU A 19 -2.30 3.81 11.90
C GLU A 19 -1.76 2.39 11.89
N THR A 20 -1.34 1.92 10.73
CA THR A 20 -0.81 0.57 10.62
C THR A 20 0.48 0.43 11.39
N VAL A 21 1.37 1.41 11.27
CA VAL A 21 2.64 1.38 12.01
C VAL A 21 2.39 1.39 13.50
N GLU A 22 1.49 2.26 13.96
CA GLU A 22 1.17 2.33 15.38
C GLU A 22 0.59 1.02 15.88
N TYR A 23 -0.28 0.42 15.09
CA TYR A 23 -0.88 -0.84 15.48
C TYR A 23 0.18 -1.93 15.63
N LEU A 24 1.12 -1.98 14.69
CA LEU A 24 2.17 -2.98 14.76
C LEU A 24 3.10 -2.74 15.93
N GLU A 25 3.41 -1.48 16.22
CA GLU A 25 4.26 -1.15 17.35
C GLU A 25 3.61 -1.54 18.66
N ASN A 26 2.31 -1.36 18.78
CA ASN A 26 1.62 -1.58 20.03
C ASN A 26 1.19 -3.02 20.24
N ASN A 27 0.97 -3.77 19.17
CA ASN A 27 0.37 -5.10 19.28
C ASN A 27 1.24 -6.22 18.75
N TRP A 28 2.33 -5.89 18.09
CA TRP A 28 3.19 -6.89 17.49
C TRP A 28 4.63 -6.56 17.79
N SER A 29 5.51 -7.44 17.40
CA SER A 29 6.93 -7.25 17.72
C SER A 29 7.57 -6.31 16.71
N GLU A 30 8.75 -5.81 17.09
CA GLU A 30 9.56 -5.00 16.19
C GLU A 30 9.90 -5.76 14.93
N LYS A 31 10.04 -7.06 15.06
CA LYS A 31 10.33 -7.92 13.93
C LYS A 31 9.22 -7.84 12.88
N GLU A 32 7.97 -7.84 13.34
CA GLU A 32 6.84 -7.74 12.44
C GLU A 32 6.81 -6.39 11.74
N LEU A 33 7.13 -5.34 12.46
CA LEU A 33 7.16 -4.02 11.88
C LEU A 33 8.23 -3.92 10.79
N ARG A 34 9.40 -4.47 11.04
CA ARG A 34 10.46 -4.47 10.04
C ARG A 34 10.08 -5.26 8.81
N LYS A 35 9.44 -6.38 9.03
CA LYS A 35 9.00 -7.22 7.94
C LYS A 35 7.98 -6.48 7.07
N PHE A 36 7.04 -5.82 7.70
CA PHE A 36 6.06 -5.03 6.99
C PHE A 36 6.73 -3.93 6.18
N SER A 37 7.65 -3.20 6.81
CA SER A 37 8.33 -2.10 6.13
C SER A 37 9.12 -2.57 4.92
N ALA A 38 9.80 -3.69 5.05
CA ALA A 38 10.59 -4.22 3.94
C ALA A 38 9.68 -4.62 2.77
N LYS A 39 8.56 -5.24 3.08
CA LYS A 39 7.65 -5.65 2.03
C LYS A 39 6.97 -4.46 1.36
N LEU A 40 6.65 -3.45 2.15
CA LEU A 40 6.05 -2.25 1.59
C LEU A 40 7.03 -1.56 0.65
N ASP A 41 8.28 -1.41 1.07
CA ASP A 41 9.29 -0.79 0.22
C ASP A 41 9.46 -1.56 -1.08
N HIS A 42 9.52 -2.87 -1.00
CA HIS A 42 9.69 -3.70 -2.18
C HIS A 42 8.50 -3.54 -3.13
N THR A 43 7.29 -3.53 -2.58
CA THR A 43 6.10 -3.38 -3.38
C THR A 43 6.07 -2.04 -4.09
N ILE A 44 6.42 -0.98 -3.38
CA ILE A 44 6.44 0.35 -3.97
C ILE A 44 7.49 0.43 -5.07
N GLU A 45 8.64 -0.19 -4.86
CA GLU A 45 9.67 -0.20 -5.88
C GLU A 45 9.19 -0.90 -7.14
N LEU A 46 8.51 -2.04 -6.99
CA LEU A 46 7.95 -2.74 -8.13
C LEU A 46 6.94 -1.88 -8.87
N ILE A 47 6.08 -1.21 -8.12
CA ILE A 47 5.06 -0.36 -8.73
C ILE A 47 5.71 0.78 -9.51
N SER A 48 6.77 1.37 -8.95
CA SER A 48 7.39 2.51 -9.62
C SER A 48 8.04 2.11 -10.92
N LYS A 49 8.48 0.86 -11.03
CA LYS A 49 9.12 0.39 -12.25
C LYS A 49 8.11 -0.19 -13.23
N MET A 50 7.13 -0.90 -12.72
CA MET A 50 6.16 -1.57 -13.55
C MET A 50 4.77 -1.37 -12.95
N PRO A 51 4.20 -0.17 -13.12
CA PRO A 51 2.95 0.15 -12.44
C PRO A 51 1.77 -0.72 -12.86
N GLN A 52 1.88 -1.40 -13.98
CA GLN A 52 0.77 -2.22 -14.45
C GLN A 52 0.90 -3.68 -14.06
N ILE A 53 1.90 -3.99 -13.22
CA ILE A 53 2.13 -5.36 -12.82
C ILE A 53 0.99 -5.93 -11.97
N PHE A 54 0.31 -5.08 -11.21
CA PHE A 54 -0.80 -5.51 -10.37
C PHE A 54 -2.12 -5.23 -11.05
N PRO A 55 -3.12 -6.07 -10.83
CA PRO A 55 -4.40 -5.93 -11.52
C PRO A 55 -5.24 -4.80 -10.95
N GLU A 56 -6.19 -4.35 -11.73
CA GLU A 56 -7.15 -3.38 -11.25
C GLU A 56 -8.05 -4.00 -10.21
N SER A 57 -8.46 -3.19 -9.26
CA SER A 57 -9.41 -3.63 -8.25
C SER A 57 -10.75 -3.91 -8.89
N ILE A 58 -11.40 -4.97 -8.43
CA ILE A 58 -12.73 -5.30 -8.92
C ILE A 58 -13.72 -4.22 -8.52
N GLU A 59 -13.52 -3.65 -7.36
CA GLU A 59 -14.48 -2.70 -6.82
C GLU A 59 -14.36 -1.31 -7.40
N LYS A 60 -13.16 -0.91 -7.84
CA LYS A 60 -12.96 0.44 -8.33
C LYS A 60 -12.13 0.45 -9.58
N LYS A 61 -12.70 1.04 -10.60
CA LYS A 61 -11.98 1.19 -11.85
C LYS A 61 -10.80 2.12 -11.67
N ASN A 62 -9.77 1.86 -12.44
CA ASN A 62 -8.57 2.70 -12.46
C ASN A 62 -7.79 2.67 -11.17
N ILE A 63 -8.20 1.84 -10.23
CA ILE A 63 -7.46 1.64 -9.00
C ILE A 63 -6.88 0.24 -9.01
N ARG A 64 -5.59 0.12 -8.81
CA ARG A 64 -4.92 -1.18 -8.79
C ARG A 64 -4.66 -1.59 -7.36
N LYS A 65 -4.64 -2.90 -7.15
CA LYS A 65 -4.50 -3.45 -5.82
C LYS A 65 -3.24 -4.31 -5.76
N ALA A 66 -2.34 -3.97 -4.87
CA ALA A 66 -1.13 -4.72 -4.64
C ALA A 66 -1.16 -5.30 -3.23
N VAL A 67 -0.94 -6.60 -3.12
CA VAL A 67 -0.88 -7.24 -1.82
C VAL A 67 0.53 -7.06 -1.28
N VAL A 68 0.67 -6.26 -0.23
CA VAL A 68 1.95 -6.04 0.39
C VAL A 68 2.33 -7.26 1.21
N GLU A 69 1.37 -7.70 2.01
CA GLU A 69 1.50 -8.96 2.71
C GLU A 69 0.10 -9.43 3.05
N LYS A 70 0.02 -10.54 3.72
CA LYS A 70 -1.21 -11.22 3.98
C LYS A 70 -2.36 -10.33 4.44
N HIS A 71 -2.05 -9.36 5.29
CA HIS A 71 -3.09 -8.53 5.90
C HIS A 71 -3.12 -7.10 5.40
N ASN A 72 -2.27 -6.75 4.46
CA ASN A 72 -2.17 -5.37 4.02
C ASN A 72 -2.25 -5.26 2.51
N ASN A 73 -3.15 -4.42 2.04
CA ASN A 73 -3.32 -4.17 0.62
C ASN A 73 -3.06 -2.71 0.32
N LEU A 74 -2.32 -2.49 -0.75
CA LEU A 74 -2.01 -1.14 -1.19
C LEU A 74 -2.84 -0.85 -2.43
N TYR A 75 -3.52 0.28 -2.44
CA TYR A 75 -4.31 0.70 -3.59
C TYR A 75 -3.68 1.93 -4.20
N TYR A 76 -3.55 1.92 -5.50
CA TYR A 76 -2.91 3.03 -6.19
C TYR A 76 -3.51 3.20 -7.58
N ARG A 77 -3.24 4.35 -8.17
CA ARG A 77 -3.65 4.60 -9.54
C ARG A 77 -2.51 5.28 -10.28
N ILE A 78 -2.51 5.12 -11.59
CA ILE A 78 -1.50 5.68 -12.45
C ILE A 78 -2.05 6.96 -13.06
N ASN A 79 -1.31 8.04 -12.93
CA ASN A 79 -1.71 9.31 -13.48
C ASN A 79 -0.52 9.91 -14.19
N LYS A 80 -0.44 9.67 -15.51
CA LYS A 80 0.69 10.10 -16.32
C LYS A 80 1.99 9.51 -15.77
N ASN A 81 2.90 10.33 -15.31
CA ASN A 81 4.18 9.86 -14.77
C ASN A 81 4.14 9.64 -13.29
N THR A 82 2.99 9.77 -12.68
CA THR A 82 2.87 9.71 -11.24
C THR A 82 2.02 8.53 -10.84
N ILE A 83 2.41 7.91 -9.74
CA ILE A 83 1.61 6.87 -9.12
C ILE A 83 1.09 7.44 -7.82
N GLU A 84 -0.22 7.50 -7.70
CA GLU A 84 -0.84 8.02 -6.50
C GLU A 84 -1.28 6.86 -5.62
N ILE A 85 -0.71 6.77 -4.44
CA ILE A 85 -1.11 5.75 -3.49
C ILE A 85 -2.29 6.30 -2.73
N VAL A 86 -3.45 5.69 -2.94
CA VAL A 86 -4.69 6.24 -2.40
C VAL A 86 -5.14 5.57 -1.12
N SER A 87 -4.65 4.38 -0.83
CA SER A 87 -5.06 3.69 0.38
C SER A 87 -4.09 2.58 0.75
N LEU A 88 -3.93 2.36 2.03
CA LEU A 88 -3.20 1.21 2.55
C LEU A 88 -4.11 0.56 3.58
N PHE A 89 -4.85 -0.43 3.15
CA PHE A 89 -5.85 -1.06 4.00
C PHE A 89 -5.25 -2.24 4.76
N SER A 90 -5.51 -2.28 6.06
CA SER A 90 -5.01 -3.36 6.90
C SER A 90 -6.16 -4.13 7.50
N ASN A 91 -6.19 -5.44 7.24
CA ASN A 91 -7.19 -6.31 7.83
C ASN A 91 -6.92 -6.62 9.28
N ARG A 92 -5.68 -6.42 9.72
CA ARG A 92 -5.30 -6.77 11.09
C ARG A 92 -6.08 -6.00 12.11
N LYS A 93 -6.25 -4.70 11.85
CA LYS A 93 -6.89 -3.84 12.81
C LYS A 93 -8.38 -4.09 12.88
N ASN A 94 -8.98 -4.41 11.75
CA ASN A 94 -10.41 -4.39 11.68
C ASN A 94 -10.94 -5.31 10.60
N PRO A 95 -10.72 -6.61 10.78
CA PRO A 95 -11.05 -7.56 9.72
C PRO A 95 -12.54 -7.60 9.37
N ASN A 96 -13.38 -7.22 10.31
CA ASN A 96 -14.81 -7.29 10.07
C ASN A 96 -15.40 -6.04 9.44
N LYS A 97 -14.58 -5.02 9.28
CA LYS A 97 -15.05 -3.78 8.71
C LYS A 97 -14.42 -3.47 7.39
N LYS A 98 -14.03 -4.49 6.72
CA LYS A 98 -13.46 -4.29 5.44
C LYS A 98 -14.54 -3.88 4.49
N LYS A 99 -14.61 -2.64 4.20
CA LYS A 99 -15.56 -2.10 3.26
C LYS A 99 -14.87 -1.15 2.36
N LEU A 100 -14.94 -1.39 1.12
CA LEU A 100 -14.32 -0.49 0.16
C LEU A 100 -15.34 0.00 -0.81
#